data_02488c7a9756a948f7ed356791516ce1
#
_entry.id   02488c7a9756a948f7ed356791516ce1
#
_cell.length_a   1.000
_cell.length_b   1.000
_cell.length_c   1.000
_cell.angle_alpha   90.00
_cell.angle_beta   90.00
_cell.angle_gamma   90.00
#
_symmetry.space_group_name_H-M   'P 1'
#
loop_
_entity.id
_entity.type
_entity.pdbx_description
1 polymer ?
#
loop_
_entity_poly.entity_id
_entity_poly.type
_entity_poly.pdbx_seq_one_letter_code
_entity_poly.pdbx_strand_id
1 'polypeptide(L)'
;MRDLRRHAGQLAIAGFAGHSIPQDLRLLAREFDLGGVVYFGRNVEAPEQVAEMSRDAQSLASELPLWVCTDQEGGRVARLKSPFTVWPPMLTLGRSGDERLAERFARALAAELKSVGISLDFTPVLDILTNPKNPVIGDRALAERADDVARLGAVIIRTLQGEGIAACGKHFPGHGDTSVDSHHELPVVDHPPDRIERVELVPFKAAIDADVACIMTAHILIPALDEERPATLSPRIISMVKQSLNFPGMVVTDDLEMKAISSRYGTAEASVAAIAAGCDAVLLCGPDQGAQVAAIEALIYAVEQGTLPVKRVEDALTRHRRVKERFLAPPRPLPLTGSALRMLLGRDEHQAIAAEMARFA
;
A
#
# COMPACT_ATOMS: atom_id res chain seq x y z
N MET A 1 11.30 -9.95 -25.15
CA MET A 1 11.85 -8.59 -24.98
C MET A 1 10.87 -7.48 -25.44
N ARG A 2 10.22 -7.54 -26.60
CA ARG A 2 9.22 -6.52 -26.99
C ARG A 2 8.06 -6.39 -25.99
N ASP A 3 7.56 -7.51 -25.48
CA ASP A 3 6.48 -7.51 -24.46
C ASP A 3 6.93 -6.96 -23.12
N LEU A 4 8.19 -7.19 -22.69
CA LEU A 4 8.70 -6.68 -21.43
C LEU A 4 8.72 -5.14 -21.40
N ARG A 5 9.20 -4.49 -22.47
CA ARG A 5 9.22 -3.02 -22.53
C ARG A 5 7.82 -2.44 -22.45
N ARG A 6 6.84 -3.10 -23.07
CA ARG A 6 5.44 -2.68 -23.05
C ARG A 6 4.79 -2.82 -21.65
N HIS A 7 5.20 -3.79 -20.85
CA HIS A 7 4.58 -4.12 -19.57
C HIS A 7 5.44 -3.78 -18.35
N ALA A 8 6.62 -3.16 -18.55
CA ALA A 8 7.49 -2.80 -17.43
C ALA A 8 6.84 -1.80 -16.47
N GLY A 9 5.96 -0.94 -16.97
CA GLY A 9 5.19 -0.01 -16.16
C GLY A 9 4.20 -0.69 -15.19
N GLN A 10 3.81 -1.95 -15.45
CA GLN A 10 2.99 -2.70 -14.49
C GLN A 10 3.70 -2.86 -13.13
N LEU A 11 5.03 -2.77 -13.08
CA LEU A 11 5.80 -2.83 -11.85
C LEU A 11 5.81 -1.50 -11.07
N ALA A 12 5.19 -0.43 -11.59
CA ALA A 12 5.19 0.89 -10.96
C ALA A 12 3.78 1.37 -10.63
N ILE A 13 3.64 1.94 -9.43
CA ILE A 13 2.46 2.69 -8.99
C ILE A 13 2.91 4.13 -8.80
N ALA A 14 2.34 5.06 -9.57
CA ALA A 14 2.83 6.42 -9.70
C ALA A 14 1.95 7.45 -9.00
N GLY A 15 2.57 8.40 -8.30
CA GLY A 15 1.92 9.62 -7.81
C GLY A 15 1.94 10.72 -8.87
N PHE A 16 1.19 11.79 -8.62
CA PHE A 16 1.15 12.96 -9.48
C PHE A 16 0.66 14.19 -8.70
N ALA A 17 0.72 15.36 -9.34
CA ALA A 17 0.17 16.60 -8.81
C ALA A 17 -1.15 16.96 -9.49
N GLY A 18 -2.02 17.69 -8.77
CA GLY A 18 -3.28 18.22 -9.27
C GLY A 18 -4.47 17.30 -9.09
N HIS A 19 -5.63 17.78 -9.53
CA HIS A 19 -6.95 17.19 -9.29
C HIS A 19 -7.51 16.44 -10.52
N SER A 20 -6.66 16.18 -11.51
CA SER A 20 -6.96 15.39 -12.72
C SER A 20 -5.70 14.64 -13.16
N ILE A 21 -5.87 13.56 -13.91
CA ILE A 21 -4.73 12.80 -14.46
C ILE A 21 -3.98 13.69 -15.47
N PRO A 22 -2.71 14.05 -15.23
CA PRO A 22 -1.95 14.89 -16.11
C PRO A 22 -1.59 14.18 -17.42
N GLN A 23 -1.33 14.98 -18.47
CA GLN A 23 -1.05 14.46 -19.81
C GLN A 23 0.19 13.54 -19.83
N ASP A 24 1.25 13.90 -19.09
CA ASP A 24 2.48 13.12 -19.05
C ASP A 24 2.26 11.75 -18.39
N LEU A 25 1.42 11.67 -17.35
CA LEU A 25 1.05 10.39 -16.73
C LEU A 25 0.20 9.53 -17.69
N ARG A 26 -0.65 10.15 -18.53
CA ARG A 26 -1.39 9.45 -19.57
C ARG A 26 -0.47 8.85 -20.63
N LEU A 27 0.56 9.59 -21.03
CA LEU A 27 1.57 9.11 -21.98
C LEU A 27 2.36 7.94 -21.37
N LEU A 28 2.84 8.09 -20.13
CA LEU A 28 3.53 7.03 -19.40
C LEU A 28 2.67 5.76 -19.29
N ALA A 29 1.40 5.91 -18.92
CA ALA A 29 0.49 4.77 -18.81
C ALA A 29 0.27 4.05 -20.15
N ARG A 30 0.23 4.78 -21.25
CA ARG A 30 0.05 4.20 -22.60
C ARG A 30 1.33 3.55 -23.15
N GLU A 31 2.49 4.14 -22.86
CA GLU A 31 3.77 3.66 -23.35
C GLU A 31 4.23 2.40 -22.63
N PHE A 32 4.12 2.37 -21.31
CA PHE A 32 4.68 1.32 -20.47
C PHE A 32 3.63 0.44 -19.76
N ASP A 33 2.34 0.66 -20.01
CA ASP A 33 1.24 -0.06 -19.36
C ASP A 33 1.34 0.03 -17.82
N LEU A 34 1.15 1.24 -17.28
CA LEU A 34 1.36 1.55 -15.85
C LEU A 34 0.54 0.64 -14.92
N GLY A 35 1.14 0.20 -13.81
CA GLY A 35 0.51 -0.68 -12.84
C GLY A 35 -0.63 -0.03 -12.04
N GLY A 36 -0.44 1.23 -11.64
CA GLY A 36 -1.44 1.95 -10.86
C GLY A 36 -1.09 3.42 -10.64
N VAL A 37 -2.02 4.12 -10.01
CA VAL A 37 -1.86 5.49 -9.53
C VAL A 37 -2.16 5.55 -8.05
N VAL A 38 -1.50 6.46 -7.32
CA VAL A 38 -1.75 6.68 -5.90
C VAL A 38 -2.20 8.11 -5.64
N TYR A 39 -3.29 8.26 -4.89
CA TYR A 39 -3.86 9.55 -4.50
C TYR A 39 -3.42 9.96 -3.10
N PHE A 40 -2.99 11.20 -3.01
CA PHE A 40 -2.69 11.90 -1.77
C PHE A 40 -3.65 13.07 -1.56
N GLY A 41 -3.59 13.73 -0.40
CA GLY A 41 -4.42 14.91 -0.13
C GLY A 41 -4.31 16.01 -1.20
N ARG A 42 -3.15 16.13 -1.87
CA ARG A 42 -2.93 17.07 -2.98
C ARG A 42 -3.74 16.76 -4.25
N ASN A 43 -4.32 15.54 -4.32
CA ASN A 43 -5.12 15.11 -5.46
C ASN A 43 -6.64 15.19 -5.17
N VAL A 44 -7.02 15.56 -3.95
CA VAL A 44 -8.41 15.53 -3.48
C VAL A 44 -8.94 16.94 -3.29
N GLU A 45 -9.97 17.30 -4.06
CA GLU A 45 -10.69 18.56 -3.95
C GLU A 45 -12.16 18.33 -3.53
N ALA A 46 -12.83 17.39 -4.20
CA ALA A 46 -14.22 17.02 -3.94
C ALA A 46 -14.45 15.53 -4.29
N PRO A 47 -15.43 14.87 -3.68
CA PRO A 47 -15.73 13.47 -3.97
C PRO A 47 -16.05 13.20 -5.45
N GLU A 48 -16.83 14.08 -6.07
CA GLU A 48 -17.19 13.98 -7.48
C GLU A 48 -15.94 14.08 -8.39
N GLN A 49 -15.00 14.96 -8.04
CA GLN A 49 -13.73 15.10 -8.73
C GLN A 49 -12.88 13.83 -8.58
N VAL A 50 -12.78 13.23 -7.40
CA VAL A 50 -12.05 11.97 -7.18
C VAL A 50 -12.70 10.83 -7.97
N ALA A 51 -14.02 10.75 -8.00
CA ALA A 51 -14.75 9.75 -8.77
C ALA A 51 -14.51 9.88 -10.29
N GLU A 52 -14.45 11.10 -10.80
CA GLU A 52 -14.14 11.38 -12.21
C GLU A 52 -12.69 11.02 -12.53
N MET A 53 -11.76 11.45 -11.69
CA MET A 53 -10.32 11.15 -11.83
C MET A 53 -10.07 9.64 -11.81
N SER A 54 -10.79 8.87 -11.00
CA SER A 54 -10.69 7.42 -10.94
C SER A 54 -11.24 6.74 -12.20
N ARG A 55 -12.35 7.22 -12.77
CA ARG A 55 -12.85 6.75 -14.07
C ARG A 55 -11.83 7.01 -15.17
N ASP A 56 -11.23 8.18 -15.15
CA ASP A 56 -10.23 8.60 -16.10
C ASP A 56 -8.97 7.71 -16.01
N ALA A 57 -8.43 7.49 -14.80
CA ALA A 57 -7.33 6.57 -14.58
C ALA A 57 -7.63 5.15 -15.11
N GLN A 58 -8.80 4.61 -14.80
CA GLN A 58 -9.21 3.28 -15.26
C GLN A 58 -9.31 3.18 -16.80
N SER A 59 -9.62 4.27 -17.47
CA SER A 59 -9.70 4.31 -18.95
C SER A 59 -8.35 4.26 -19.66
N LEU A 60 -7.25 4.43 -18.93
CA LEU A 60 -5.88 4.42 -19.50
C LEU A 60 -5.32 3.02 -19.72
N ALA A 61 -5.90 2.03 -19.08
CA ALA A 61 -5.41 0.66 -19.13
C ALA A 61 -5.59 0.02 -20.50
N SER A 62 -4.62 -0.79 -20.92
CA SER A 62 -4.68 -1.54 -22.19
C SER A 62 -5.35 -2.91 -22.03
N GLU A 63 -5.10 -3.63 -20.93
CA GLU A 63 -5.63 -4.97 -20.67
C GLU A 63 -6.40 -5.04 -19.34
N LEU A 64 -5.73 -4.76 -18.22
CA LEU A 64 -6.34 -4.71 -16.90
C LEU A 64 -6.34 -3.28 -16.36
N PRO A 65 -7.41 -2.83 -15.67
CA PRO A 65 -7.46 -1.49 -15.10
C PRO A 65 -6.24 -1.17 -14.24
N LEU A 66 -5.86 0.12 -14.19
CA LEU A 66 -4.87 0.58 -13.23
C LEU A 66 -5.38 0.38 -11.81
N TRP A 67 -4.48 0.05 -10.87
CA TRP A 67 -4.80 0.27 -9.47
C TRP A 67 -5.07 1.76 -9.24
N VAL A 68 -6.10 2.05 -8.48
CA VAL A 68 -6.33 3.38 -7.90
C VAL A 68 -6.14 3.21 -6.39
N CYS A 69 -5.01 3.71 -5.91
CA CYS A 69 -4.53 3.48 -4.54
C CYS A 69 -4.68 4.72 -3.67
N THR A 70 -4.76 4.52 -2.36
CA THR A 70 -4.68 5.59 -1.37
C THR A 70 -4.24 5.04 -0.01
N ASP A 71 -3.89 5.95 0.94
CA ASP A 71 -3.78 5.66 2.37
C ASP A 71 -5.01 6.23 3.09
N GLN A 72 -6.00 5.42 3.34
CA GLN A 72 -7.18 5.80 4.12
C GLN A 72 -7.23 4.96 5.39
N GLU A 73 -6.20 5.12 6.26
CA GLU A 73 -6.08 4.35 7.51
C GLU A 73 -7.10 4.81 8.56
N GLY A 74 -7.24 6.11 8.69
CA GLY A 74 -7.93 6.82 9.77
C GLY A 74 -6.95 7.72 10.56
N GLY A 75 -7.47 8.48 11.51
CA GLY A 75 -6.68 9.44 12.27
C GLY A 75 -5.91 10.42 11.38
N ARG A 76 -4.61 10.56 11.62
CA ARG A 76 -3.75 11.50 10.88
C ARG A 76 -3.40 11.05 9.45
N VAL A 77 -3.57 9.75 9.15
CA VAL A 77 -3.32 9.20 7.82
C VAL A 77 -4.64 8.91 7.13
N ALA A 78 -5.24 9.97 6.61
CA ALA A 78 -6.46 9.96 5.81
C ALA A 78 -6.38 11.01 4.71
N ARG A 79 -6.57 10.58 3.47
CA ARG A 79 -6.51 11.47 2.29
C ARG A 79 -7.89 12.01 1.94
N LEU A 80 -8.91 11.20 2.13
CA LEU A 80 -10.32 11.56 1.94
C LEU A 80 -10.87 12.10 3.26
N LYS A 81 -11.16 13.39 3.26
CA LYS A 81 -11.71 14.11 4.42
C LYS A 81 -13.20 14.38 4.20
N SER A 82 -13.86 15.07 5.15
CA SER A 82 -15.27 15.45 4.98
C SER A 82 -15.55 15.93 3.54
N PRO A 83 -16.64 15.44 2.90
CA PRO A 83 -17.80 14.74 3.47
C PRO A 83 -17.65 13.21 3.65
N PHE A 84 -16.50 12.62 3.37
CA PHE A 84 -16.23 11.24 3.78
C PHE A 84 -16.21 11.12 5.31
N THR A 85 -16.44 9.93 5.82
CA THR A 85 -16.35 9.68 7.26
C THR A 85 -14.93 9.94 7.77
N VAL A 86 -14.81 10.77 8.80
CA VAL A 86 -13.54 11.02 9.48
C VAL A 86 -13.34 9.96 10.55
N TRP A 87 -12.53 8.95 10.24
CA TRP A 87 -12.25 7.86 11.15
C TRP A 87 -11.26 8.28 12.24
N PRO A 88 -11.46 7.87 13.50
CA PRO A 88 -10.47 8.06 14.56
C PRO A 88 -9.16 7.30 14.28
N PRO A 89 -8.08 7.54 15.05
CA PRO A 89 -6.86 6.74 14.97
C PRO A 89 -7.15 5.26 15.24
N MET A 90 -6.45 4.37 14.55
CA MET A 90 -6.67 2.93 14.64
C MET A 90 -6.43 2.34 16.03
N LEU A 91 -5.61 3.00 16.85
CA LEU A 91 -5.41 2.60 18.25
C LEU A 91 -6.72 2.63 19.06
N THR A 92 -7.68 3.52 18.72
CA THR A 92 -9.00 3.54 19.36
C THR A 92 -9.79 2.27 19.06
N LEU A 93 -9.77 1.80 17.80
CA LEU A 93 -10.36 0.53 17.44
C LEU A 93 -9.67 -0.64 18.16
N GLY A 94 -8.35 -0.61 18.21
CA GLY A 94 -7.56 -1.63 18.92
C GLY A 94 -7.89 -1.71 20.41
N ARG A 95 -8.02 -0.55 21.09
CA ARG A 95 -8.41 -0.48 22.51
C ARG A 95 -9.82 -1.01 22.77
N SER A 96 -10.73 -0.94 21.80
CA SER A 96 -12.05 -1.57 21.93
C SER A 96 -11.95 -3.10 22.01
N GLY A 97 -10.96 -3.70 21.35
CA GLY A 97 -10.79 -5.14 21.20
C GLY A 97 -11.95 -5.84 20.45
N ASP A 98 -12.90 -5.09 19.90
CA ASP A 98 -14.14 -5.60 19.33
C ASP A 98 -13.99 -5.89 17.82
N GLU A 99 -14.01 -7.17 17.45
CA GLU A 99 -13.93 -7.61 16.07
C GLU A 99 -15.16 -7.18 15.23
N ARG A 100 -16.33 -7.08 15.85
CA ARG A 100 -17.55 -6.64 15.14
C ARG A 100 -17.45 -5.15 14.80
N LEU A 101 -16.86 -4.35 15.70
CA LEU A 101 -16.60 -2.95 15.43
C LEU A 101 -15.57 -2.80 14.29
N ALA A 102 -14.51 -3.63 14.27
CA ALA A 102 -13.53 -3.68 13.20
C ALA A 102 -14.15 -4.08 11.84
N GLU A 103 -15.05 -5.05 11.84
CA GLU A 103 -15.81 -5.45 10.64
C GLU A 103 -16.70 -4.30 10.13
N ARG A 104 -17.46 -3.65 11.00
CA ARG A 104 -18.33 -2.51 10.66
C ARG A 104 -17.52 -1.35 10.10
N PHE A 105 -16.40 -1.00 10.74
CA PHE A 105 -15.45 0.00 10.25
C PHE A 105 -14.97 -0.32 8.83
N ALA A 106 -14.41 -1.51 8.62
CA ALA A 106 -13.84 -1.91 7.35
C ALA A 106 -14.90 -1.96 6.23
N ARG A 107 -16.13 -2.38 6.53
CA ARG A 107 -17.25 -2.38 5.58
C ARG A 107 -17.66 -0.96 5.17
N ALA A 108 -17.77 -0.06 6.13
CA ALA A 108 -18.10 1.34 5.89
C ALA A 108 -16.99 2.05 5.09
N LEU A 109 -15.73 1.83 5.47
CA LEU A 109 -14.57 2.32 4.74
C LEU A 109 -14.57 1.84 3.27
N ALA A 110 -14.73 0.54 3.05
CA ALA A 110 -14.80 -0.05 1.71
C ALA A 110 -15.92 0.55 0.86
N ALA A 111 -17.09 0.79 1.43
CA ALA A 111 -18.21 1.39 0.72
C ALA A 111 -17.87 2.80 0.20
N GLU A 112 -17.25 3.63 1.04
CA GLU A 112 -16.84 4.98 0.64
C GLU A 112 -15.72 4.97 -0.39
N LEU A 113 -14.69 4.14 -0.21
CA LEU A 113 -13.59 4.00 -1.16
C LEU A 113 -14.08 3.54 -2.55
N LYS A 114 -14.92 2.51 -2.56
CA LYS A 114 -15.49 1.98 -3.79
C LYS A 114 -16.35 3.00 -4.53
N SER A 115 -17.06 3.86 -3.79
CA SER A 115 -17.95 4.86 -4.36
C SER A 115 -17.22 5.88 -5.24
N VAL A 116 -15.96 6.14 -4.97
CA VAL A 116 -15.10 7.05 -5.75
C VAL A 116 -14.07 6.31 -6.61
N GLY A 117 -14.20 4.99 -6.73
CA GLY A 117 -13.38 4.19 -7.65
C GLY A 117 -12.00 3.77 -7.14
N ILE A 118 -11.70 3.99 -5.86
CA ILE A 118 -10.49 3.45 -5.23
C ILE A 118 -10.61 1.93 -5.19
N SER A 119 -9.50 1.24 -5.47
CA SER A 119 -9.46 -0.21 -5.64
C SER A 119 -8.48 -0.91 -4.71
N LEU A 120 -7.47 -0.19 -4.22
CA LEU A 120 -6.50 -0.67 -3.27
C LEU A 120 -6.29 0.38 -2.19
N ASP A 121 -6.44 -0.02 -0.93
CA ASP A 121 -6.13 0.83 0.21
C ASP A 121 -4.90 0.27 0.94
N PHE A 122 -3.92 1.14 1.21
CA PHE A 122 -2.73 0.77 1.96
C PHE A 122 -3.04 0.68 3.46
N THR A 123 -3.94 -0.25 3.79
CA THR A 123 -4.41 -0.58 5.16
C THR A 123 -4.68 -2.08 5.26
N PRO A 124 -4.58 -2.70 6.45
CA PRO A 124 -4.27 -2.13 7.76
C PRO A 124 -2.77 -1.96 8.04
N VAL A 125 -2.46 -1.08 9.00
CA VAL A 125 -1.15 -1.05 9.65
C VAL A 125 -1.04 -2.28 10.55
N LEU A 126 -0.05 -3.13 10.29
CA LEU A 126 0.25 -4.36 11.04
C LEU A 126 1.44 -4.20 11.99
N ASP A 127 2.02 -2.99 12.01
CA ASP A 127 3.05 -2.64 12.97
C ASP A 127 2.50 -2.67 14.40
N ILE A 128 3.25 -3.27 15.30
CA ILE A 128 2.89 -3.38 16.71
C ILE A 128 3.50 -2.19 17.45
N LEU A 129 2.73 -1.47 18.25
CA LEU A 129 3.23 -0.33 19.02
C LEU A 129 4.09 -0.81 20.21
N THR A 130 5.27 -1.37 19.92
CA THR A 130 6.23 -1.82 20.93
C THR A 130 7.04 -0.66 21.51
N ASN A 131 7.21 0.43 20.74
CA ASN A 131 7.77 1.68 21.24
C ASN A 131 6.69 2.76 21.33
N PRO A 132 6.21 3.13 22.53
CA PRO A 132 5.19 4.17 22.69
C PRO A 132 5.62 5.56 22.21
N LYS A 133 6.94 5.78 22.01
CA LYS A 133 7.52 7.02 21.51
C LYS A 133 7.76 7.01 20.01
N ASN A 134 7.31 5.97 19.30
CA ASN A 134 7.45 5.86 17.87
C ASN A 134 6.77 7.05 17.16
N PRO A 135 7.52 7.91 16.43
CA PRO A 135 6.97 9.12 15.83
C PRO A 135 6.16 8.85 14.56
N VAL A 136 6.38 7.69 13.92
CA VAL A 136 5.79 7.34 12.62
C VAL A 136 4.53 6.52 12.80
N ILE A 137 4.58 5.47 13.58
CA ILE A 137 3.47 4.54 13.79
C ILE A 137 2.53 5.08 14.86
N GLY A 138 2.94 5.14 16.11
CA GLY A 138 2.13 5.72 17.18
C GLY A 138 0.69 5.20 17.16
N ASP A 139 -0.26 6.13 17.12
CA ASP A 139 -1.71 5.88 17.10
C ASP A 139 -2.27 5.27 15.80
N ARG A 140 -1.43 5.09 14.77
CA ARG A 140 -1.78 4.34 13.56
C ARG A 140 -1.83 2.82 13.82
N ALA A 141 -1.04 2.32 14.79
CA ALA A 141 -1.08 0.92 15.19
C ALA A 141 -2.44 0.52 15.75
N LEU A 142 -2.84 -0.72 15.50
CA LEU A 142 -4.04 -1.28 16.11
C LEU A 142 -3.84 -1.56 17.63
N ALA A 143 -2.66 -2.07 18.03
CA ALA A 143 -2.40 -2.40 19.42
C ALA A 143 -0.90 -2.47 19.75
N GLU A 144 -0.63 -2.65 21.07
CA GLU A 144 0.71 -2.89 21.63
C GLU A 144 1.05 -4.40 21.68
N ARG A 145 0.09 -5.28 21.45
CA ARG A 145 0.24 -6.74 21.46
C ARG A 145 0.11 -7.34 20.07
N ALA A 146 1.03 -8.22 19.72
CA ALA A 146 1.05 -8.89 18.43
C ALA A 146 -0.24 -9.62 18.10
N ASP A 147 -0.80 -10.35 19.06
CA ASP A 147 -2.04 -11.13 18.89
C ASP A 147 -3.26 -10.25 18.60
N ASP A 148 -3.34 -9.07 19.23
CA ASP A 148 -4.45 -8.14 18.99
C ASP A 148 -4.34 -7.48 17.62
N VAL A 149 -3.14 -7.08 17.20
CA VAL A 149 -2.89 -6.58 15.83
C VAL A 149 -3.21 -7.66 14.81
N ALA A 150 -2.78 -8.89 15.05
CA ALA A 150 -3.03 -10.03 14.16
C ALA A 150 -4.54 -10.29 14.00
N ARG A 151 -5.27 -10.36 15.12
CA ARG A 151 -6.70 -10.65 15.16
C ARG A 151 -7.52 -9.57 14.46
N LEU A 152 -7.35 -8.31 14.85
CA LEU A 152 -8.10 -7.18 14.29
C LEU A 152 -7.68 -6.89 12.85
N GLY A 153 -6.39 -6.95 12.55
CA GLY A 153 -5.86 -6.78 11.19
C GLY A 153 -6.44 -7.80 10.22
N ALA A 154 -6.53 -9.07 10.62
CA ALA A 154 -7.14 -10.12 9.80
C ALA A 154 -8.64 -9.89 9.54
N VAL A 155 -9.39 -9.37 10.52
CA VAL A 155 -10.81 -8.99 10.32
C VAL A 155 -10.93 -7.86 9.31
N ILE A 156 -10.12 -6.80 9.46
CA ILE A 156 -10.13 -5.66 8.52
C ILE A 156 -9.80 -6.13 7.09
N ILE A 157 -8.76 -6.95 6.92
CA ILE A 157 -8.35 -7.47 5.62
C ILE A 157 -9.49 -8.27 4.97
N ARG A 158 -10.04 -9.27 5.67
CA ARG A 158 -11.12 -10.09 5.13
C ARG A 158 -12.33 -9.25 4.73
N THR A 159 -12.68 -8.27 5.55
CA THR A 159 -13.86 -7.43 5.30
C THR A 159 -13.65 -6.50 4.10
N LEU A 160 -12.53 -5.75 4.05
CA LEU A 160 -12.20 -4.89 2.90
C LEU A 160 -12.21 -5.68 1.60
N GLN A 161 -11.56 -6.83 1.58
CA GLN A 161 -11.45 -7.67 0.39
C GLN A 161 -12.76 -8.33 0.00
N GLY A 162 -13.58 -8.73 0.97
CA GLY A 162 -14.94 -9.21 0.73
C GLY A 162 -15.85 -8.15 0.10
N GLU A 163 -15.60 -6.87 0.38
CA GLU A 163 -16.30 -5.73 -0.23
C GLU A 163 -15.66 -5.30 -1.58
N GLY A 164 -14.59 -5.94 -2.02
CA GLY A 164 -13.93 -5.70 -3.31
C GLY A 164 -12.86 -4.59 -3.31
N ILE A 165 -12.35 -4.21 -2.14
CA ILE A 165 -11.17 -3.32 -2.00
C ILE A 165 -9.97 -4.20 -1.63
N ALA A 166 -8.91 -4.15 -2.43
CA ALA A 166 -7.67 -4.82 -2.09
C ALA A 166 -7.04 -4.20 -0.84
N ALA A 167 -6.67 -5.03 0.13
CA ALA A 167 -6.00 -4.61 1.36
C ALA A 167 -4.48 -4.77 1.25
N CYS A 168 -3.74 -3.89 1.92
CA CYS A 168 -2.29 -3.95 1.98
C CYS A 168 -1.80 -3.88 3.43
N GLY A 169 -1.30 -5.00 3.95
CA GLY A 169 -0.69 -5.03 5.29
C GLY A 169 0.68 -4.38 5.30
N LYS A 170 0.96 -3.51 6.27
CA LYS A 170 2.19 -2.71 6.31
C LYS A 170 2.68 -2.43 7.73
N HIS A 171 4.00 -2.20 7.94
CA HIS A 171 5.12 -2.17 6.99
C HIS A 171 6.06 -3.34 7.32
N PHE A 172 6.19 -4.29 6.40
CA PHE A 172 6.96 -5.52 6.62
C PHE A 172 8.48 -5.23 6.71
N PRO A 173 9.22 -5.81 7.66
CA PRO A 173 8.81 -6.84 8.62
C PRO A 173 8.36 -6.31 9.99
N GLY A 174 8.05 -5.03 10.14
CA GLY A 174 7.56 -4.39 11.36
C GLY A 174 8.30 -3.09 11.67
N HIS A 175 7.58 -1.97 11.67
CA HIS A 175 8.09 -0.61 11.89
C HIS A 175 7.74 -0.06 13.30
N GLY A 176 7.11 -0.87 14.15
CA GLY A 176 6.52 -0.41 15.41
C GLY A 176 7.51 -0.02 16.50
N ASP A 177 8.76 -0.51 16.43
CA ASP A 177 9.81 -0.26 17.45
C ASP A 177 10.82 0.83 17.07
N THR A 178 10.65 1.49 15.94
CA THR A 178 11.59 2.53 15.49
C THR A 178 11.50 3.78 16.35
N SER A 179 12.63 4.47 16.50
CA SER A 179 12.75 5.73 17.25
C SER A 179 12.89 6.98 16.36
N VAL A 180 13.03 6.78 15.05
CA VAL A 180 13.18 7.84 14.05
C VAL A 180 12.19 7.64 12.91
N ASP A 181 11.91 8.71 12.17
CA ASP A 181 10.96 8.71 11.07
C ASP A 181 11.68 8.41 9.74
N SER A 182 11.22 7.37 9.04
CA SER A 182 11.73 6.95 7.73
C SER A 182 11.53 8.00 6.61
N HIS A 183 10.67 9.01 6.83
CA HIS A 183 10.58 10.16 5.95
C HIS A 183 11.80 11.10 6.04
N HIS A 184 12.59 10.99 7.10
CA HIS A 184 13.73 11.87 7.36
C HIS A 184 15.07 11.17 7.30
N GLU A 185 15.18 9.94 7.83
CA GLU A 185 16.40 9.14 7.85
C GLU A 185 16.07 7.64 7.86
N LEU A 186 17.08 6.78 7.70
CA LEU A 186 16.90 5.32 7.73
C LEU A 186 16.86 4.82 9.18
N PRO A 187 15.68 4.38 9.69
CA PRO A 187 15.56 3.83 11.03
C PRO A 187 16.30 2.49 11.15
N VAL A 188 16.86 2.23 12.33
CA VAL A 188 17.49 0.95 12.66
C VAL A 188 16.65 0.22 13.71
N VAL A 189 16.39 -1.05 13.48
CA VAL A 189 15.73 -1.96 14.43
C VAL A 189 16.73 -3.02 14.86
N ASP A 190 17.25 -2.90 16.07
CA ASP A 190 18.27 -3.81 16.62
C ASP A 190 17.61 -4.94 17.41
N HIS A 191 16.90 -5.81 16.68
CA HIS A 191 16.27 -6.98 17.28
C HIS A 191 16.87 -8.27 16.71
N PRO A 192 17.05 -9.30 17.57
CA PRO A 192 17.49 -10.60 17.10
C PRO A 192 16.40 -11.28 16.24
N PRO A 193 16.76 -12.16 15.30
CA PRO A 193 15.83 -12.78 14.36
C PRO A 193 14.68 -13.53 15.02
N ASP A 194 14.95 -14.19 16.16
CA ASP A 194 13.95 -14.92 16.91
C ASP A 194 12.88 -14.01 17.56
N ARG A 195 13.24 -12.78 17.94
CA ARG A 195 12.28 -11.77 18.37
C ARG A 195 11.39 -11.33 17.21
N ILE A 196 11.99 -10.99 16.07
CA ILE A 196 11.25 -10.58 14.87
C ILE A 196 10.24 -11.66 14.50
N GLU A 197 10.65 -12.92 14.52
CA GLU A 197 9.77 -14.03 14.16
C GLU A 197 8.60 -14.22 15.16
N ARG A 198 8.87 -14.05 16.46
CA ARG A 198 7.87 -14.30 17.52
C ARG A 198 6.97 -13.11 17.83
N VAL A 199 7.33 -11.91 17.40
CA VAL A 199 6.59 -10.68 17.70
C VAL A 199 6.18 -10.01 16.38
N GLU A 200 7.14 -9.41 15.67
CA GLU A 200 6.87 -8.54 14.54
C GLU A 200 6.18 -9.26 13.37
N LEU A 201 6.50 -10.55 13.12
CA LEU A 201 5.91 -11.32 12.04
C LEU A 201 4.55 -11.94 12.36
N VAL A 202 4.09 -11.95 13.61
CA VAL A 202 2.79 -12.55 13.98
C VAL A 202 1.61 -11.92 13.23
N PRO A 203 1.47 -10.57 13.16
CA PRO A 203 0.40 -9.96 12.40
C PRO A 203 0.47 -10.23 10.89
N PHE A 204 1.68 -10.33 10.33
CA PHE A 204 1.86 -10.63 8.89
C PHE A 204 1.49 -12.08 8.56
N LYS A 205 1.80 -13.04 9.43
CA LYS A 205 1.32 -14.43 9.30
C LYS A 205 -0.21 -14.46 9.28
N ALA A 206 -0.86 -13.79 10.23
CA ALA A 206 -2.32 -13.72 10.28
C ALA A 206 -2.93 -13.00 9.07
N ALA A 207 -2.25 -11.98 8.54
CA ALA A 207 -2.67 -11.30 7.31
C ALA A 207 -2.59 -12.22 6.08
N ILE A 208 -1.54 -13.05 5.99
CA ILE A 208 -1.37 -14.05 4.93
C ILE A 208 -2.47 -15.12 5.04
N ASP A 209 -2.77 -15.60 6.24
CA ASP A 209 -3.87 -16.54 6.50
C ASP A 209 -5.25 -15.92 6.21
N ALA A 210 -5.36 -14.58 6.29
CA ALA A 210 -6.53 -13.83 5.85
C ALA A 210 -6.54 -13.54 4.34
N ASP A 211 -5.62 -14.11 3.57
CA ASP A 211 -5.48 -13.98 2.12
C ASP A 211 -5.31 -12.52 1.66
N VAL A 212 -4.47 -11.75 2.39
CA VAL A 212 -4.17 -10.35 2.07
C VAL A 212 -3.64 -10.21 0.63
N ALA A 213 -4.14 -9.21 -0.10
CA ALA A 213 -3.77 -8.97 -1.49
C ALA A 213 -2.31 -8.49 -1.63
N CYS A 214 -1.91 -7.57 -0.76
CA CYS A 214 -0.60 -6.94 -0.81
C CYS A 214 0.05 -6.90 0.57
N ILE A 215 1.38 -6.93 0.58
CA ILE A 215 2.21 -6.57 1.74
C ILE A 215 3.19 -5.48 1.30
N MET A 216 3.21 -4.36 2.04
CA MET A 216 4.13 -3.25 1.81
C MET A 216 5.36 -3.39 2.70
N THR A 217 6.54 -3.17 2.12
CA THR A 217 7.82 -3.24 2.83
C THR A 217 8.10 -1.95 3.61
N ALA A 218 8.87 -2.06 4.69
CA ALA A 218 9.36 -0.92 5.46
C ALA A 218 10.75 -0.46 4.97
N HIS A 219 11.02 0.84 5.02
CA HIS A 219 12.36 1.38 4.84
C HIS A 219 13.09 1.43 6.19
N ILE A 220 13.48 0.27 6.70
CA ILE A 220 14.20 0.10 7.97
C ILE A 220 15.42 -0.80 7.77
N LEU A 221 16.47 -0.55 8.52
CA LEU A 221 17.65 -1.43 8.59
C LEU A 221 17.49 -2.38 9.78
N ILE A 222 17.71 -3.67 9.56
CA ILE A 222 17.70 -4.70 10.61
C ILE A 222 19.05 -5.44 10.52
N PRO A 223 20.09 -5.00 11.23
CA PRO A 223 21.44 -5.54 11.07
C PRO A 223 21.52 -7.04 11.29
N ALA A 224 20.71 -7.59 12.20
CA ALA A 224 20.67 -9.03 12.45
C ALA A 224 20.17 -9.87 11.25
N LEU A 225 19.46 -9.23 10.28
CA LEU A 225 18.99 -9.88 9.05
C LEU A 225 19.79 -9.46 7.83
N ASP A 226 20.12 -8.18 7.71
CA ASP A 226 20.94 -7.62 6.61
C ASP A 226 21.65 -6.37 7.15
N GLU A 227 22.97 -6.39 7.23
CA GLU A 227 23.77 -5.30 7.81
C GLU A 227 23.89 -4.08 6.89
N GLU A 228 23.67 -4.26 5.58
CA GLU A 228 23.96 -3.26 4.56
C GLU A 228 22.69 -2.62 3.97
N ARG A 229 21.63 -3.42 3.80
CA ARG A 229 20.47 -3.03 2.99
C ARG A 229 19.23 -2.84 3.85
N PRO A 230 18.48 -1.75 3.62
CA PRO A 230 17.16 -1.61 4.21
C PRO A 230 16.25 -2.76 3.76
N ALA A 231 15.25 -3.11 4.56
CA ALA A 231 14.38 -4.25 4.34
C ALA A 231 13.78 -4.30 2.92
N THR A 232 13.38 -3.14 2.39
CA THR A 232 12.85 -3.01 1.01
C THR A 232 13.84 -3.46 -0.07
N LEU A 233 15.14 -3.32 0.14
CA LEU A 233 16.19 -3.63 -0.83
C LEU A 233 16.95 -4.92 -0.49
N SER A 234 16.56 -5.64 0.57
CA SER A 234 17.21 -6.85 1.05
C SER A 234 16.57 -8.12 0.47
N PRO A 235 17.25 -8.86 -0.40
CA PRO A 235 16.76 -10.16 -0.89
C PRO A 235 16.46 -11.13 0.25
N ARG A 236 17.23 -11.10 1.34
CA ARG A 236 17.06 -11.95 2.50
C ARG A 236 15.73 -11.66 3.20
N ILE A 237 15.41 -10.39 3.45
CA ILE A 237 14.18 -9.98 4.14
C ILE A 237 12.95 -10.19 3.24
N ILE A 238 13.03 -9.86 1.94
CA ILE A 238 11.92 -10.10 1.01
C ILE A 238 11.68 -11.61 0.82
N SER A 239 12.73 -12.43 0.86
CA SER A 239 12.61 -13.90 0.85
C SER A 239 11.82 -14.42 2.06
N MET A 240 11.90 -13.77 3.22
CA MET A 240 11.12 -14.17 4.40
C MET A 240 9.61 -14.13 4.11
N VAL A 241 9.09 -13.03 3.54
CA VAL A 241 7.67 -12.95 3.22
C VAL A 241 7.28 -13.88 2.09
N LYS A 242 8.08 -13.94 1.01
CA LYS A 242 7.69 -14.70 -0.19
C LYS A 242 7.90 -16.21 -0.05
N GLN A 243 8.99 -16.63 0.61
CA GLN A 243 9.38 -18.05 0.70
C GLN A 243 9.06 -18.63 2.08
N SER A 244 9.57 -18.04 3.17
CA SER A 244 9.38 -18.61 4.50
C SER A 244 7.92 -18.53 4.96
N LEU A 245 7.23 -17.41 4.69
CA LEU A 245 5.81 -17.25 4.98
C LEU A 245 4.89 -17.69 3.83
N ASN A 246 5.43 -18.14 2.70
CA ASN A 246 4.68 -18.58 1.52
C ASN A 246 3.64 -17.56 1.02
N PHE A 247 3.92 -16.27 1.09
CA PHE A 247 2.98 -15.24 0.66
C PHE A 247 2.74 -15.30 -0.85
N PRO A 248 1.48 -15.54 -1.29
CA PRO A 248 1.18 -15.66 -2.71
C PRO A 248 0.83 -14.32 -3.38
N GLY A 249 0.54 -13.27 -2.60
CA GLY A 249 0.12 -11.97 -3.09
C GLY A 249 1.27 -11.11 -3.63
N MET A 250 1.02 -9.81 -3.74
CA MET A 250 1.96 -8.82 -4.27
C MET A 250 2.75 -8.16 -3.13
N VAL A 251 4.08 -8.19 -3.22
CA VAL A 251 4.95 -7.38 -2.36
C VAL A 251 5.20 -6.05 -3.04
N VAL A 252 4.77 -4.96 -2.41
CA VAL A 252 4.96 -3.60 -2.88
C VAL A 252 5.93 -2.85 -1.96
N THR A 253 6.76 -1.97 -2.50
CA THR A 253 7.61 -1.12 -1.66
C THR A 253 6.79 -0.04 -0.97
N ASP A 254 7.26 0.51 0.17
CA ASP A 254 6.91 1.87 0.53
C ASP A 254 7.50 2.86 -0.50
N ASP A 255 7.18 4.15 -0.38
CA ASP A 255 7.61 5.16 -1.35
C ASP A 255 9.14 5.26 -1.43
N LEU A 256 9.70 4.92 -2.59
CA LEU A 256 11.16 4.93 -2.81
C LEU A 256 11.76 6.34 -2.80
N GLU A 257 10.94 7.38 -2.83
CA GLU A 257 11.38 8.77 -2.74
C GLU A 257 11.52 9.27 -1.29
N MET A 258 11.15 8.44 -0.28
CA MET A 258 11.39 8.75 1.13
C MET A 258 12.89 8.82 1.45
N LYS A 259 13.27 9.71 2.38
CA LYS A 259 14.68 9.98 2.72
C LYS A 259 15.46 8.76 3.19
N ALA A 260 14.79 7.80 3.84
CA ALA A 260 15.40 6.53 4.22
C ALA A 260 16.05 5.80 3.03
N ILE A 261 15.52 5.97 1.82
CA ILE A 261 16.06 5.41 0.57
C ILE A 261 16.76 6.50 -0.25
N SER A 262 16.07 7.62 -0.56
CA SER A 262 16.53 8.63 -1.52
C SER A 262 17.79 9.38 -1.09
N SER A 263 18.18 9.32 0.19
CA SER A 263 19.46 9.86 0.67
C SER A 263 20.69 9.03 0.26
N ARG A 264 20.50 7.77 -0.14
CA ARG A 264 21.57 6.81 -0.46
C ARG A 264 21.50 6.26 -1.88
N TYR A 265 20.30 6.18 -2.44
CA TYR A 265 20.02 5.58 -3.75
C TYR A 265 19.23 6.56 -4.61
N GLY A 266 19.55 6.64 -5.90
CA GLY A 266 18.66 7.28 -6.86
C GLY A 266 17.37 6.46 -7.03
N THR A 267 16.25 7.12 -7.34
CA THR A 267 14.93 6.46 -7.51
C THR A 267 14.99 5.32 -8.53
N ALA A 268 15.69 5.51 -9.65
CA ALA A 268 15.89 4.49 -10.67
C ALA A 268 16.69 3.28 -10.15
N GLU A 269 17.79 3.52 -9.44
CA GLU A 269 18.62 2.48 -8.82
C GLU A 269 17.84 1.71 -7.76
N ALA A 270 17.13 2.43 -6.86
CA ALA A 270 16.29 1.82 -5.83
C ALA A 270 15.20 0.94 -6.42
N SER A 271 14.58 1.36 -7.54
CA SER A 271 13.56 0.58 -8.23
C SER A 271 14.11 -0.75 -8.75
N VAL A 272 15.28 -0.72 -9.39
CA VAL A 272 15.94 -1.95 -9.86
C VAL A 272 16.32 -2.85 -8.67
N ALA A 273 16.90 -2.28 -7.61
CA ALA A 273 17.31 -3.01 -6.42
C ALA A 273 16.12 -3.66 -5.70
N ALA A 274 14.98 -2.95 -5.57
CA ALA A 274 13.77 -3.47 -4.94
C ALA A 274 13.16 -4.65 -5.73
N ILE A 275 13.06 -4.53 -7.06
CA ILE A 275 12.57 -5.64 -7.90
C ILE A 275 13.57 -6.81 -7.86
N ALA A 276 14.87 -6.55 -7.91
CA ALA A 276 15.89 -7.59 -7.78
C ALA A 276 15.84 -8.29 -6.42
N ALA A 277 15.56 -7.54 -5.33
CA ALA A 277 15.38 -8.09 -4.00
C ALA A 277 14.16 -9.00 -3.87
N GLY A 278 13.17 -8.84 -4.76
CA GLY A 278 11.98 -9.68 -4.78
C GLY A 278 10.64 -8.95 -4.67
N CYS A 279 10.62 -7.61 -4.56
CA CYS A 279 9.40 -6.83 -4.63
C CYS A 279 8.72 -7.00 -6.01
N ASP A 280 7.40 -6.92 -6.04
CA ASP A 280 6.59 -7.14 -7.25
C ASP A 280 6.08 -5.83 -7.85
N ALA A 281 6.08 -4.76 -7.06
CA ALA A 281 5.80 -3.40 -7.52
C ALA A 281 6.55 -2.37 -6.67
N VAL A 282 6.83 -1.21 -7.26
CA VAL A 282 7.45 -0.06 -6.59
C VAL A 282 6.47 1.11 -6.52
N LEU A 283 6.48 1.83 -5.38
CA LEU A 283 5.78 3.11 -5.24
C LEU A 283 6.72 4.26 -5.57
N LEU A 284 6.24 5.15 -6.44
CA LEU A 284 6.90 6.39 -6.87
C LEU A 284 5.91 7.53 -6.63
N CYS A 285 5.85 8.02 -5.39
CA CYS A 285 4.75 8.86 -4.92
C CYS A 285 4.91 10.35 -5.26
N GLY A 286 6.11 10.78 -5.63
CA GLY A 286 6.39 12.15 -6.07
C GLY A 286 5.64 12.52 -7.35
N PRO A 287 5.51 13.83 -7.63
CA PRO A 287 4.85 14.32 -8.83
C PRO A 287 5.76 14.38 -10.07
N ASP A 288 7.02 13.99 -9.96
CA ASP A 288 8.00 14.06 -11.05
C ASP A 288 7.88 12.85 -11.99
N GLN A 289 7.15 13.04 -13.08
CA GLN A 289 6.99 12.01 -14.11
C GLN A 289 8.33 11.65 -14.78
N GLY A 290 9.29 12.56 -14.86
CA GLY A 290 10.62 12.27 -15.38
C GLY A 290 11.36 11.25 -14.53
N ALA A 291 11.28 11.34 -13.22
CA ALA A 291 11.83 10.33 -12.30
C ALA A 291 11.12 8.97 -12.43
N GLN A 292 9.82 8.98 -12.65
CA GLN A 292 9.03 7.75 -12.87
C GLN A 292 9.39 7.06 -14.19
N VAL A 293 9.54 7.81 -15.28
CA VAL A 293 10.02 7.30 -16.57
C VAL A 293 11.42 6.70 -16.41
N ALA A 294 12.34 7.44 -15.78
CA ALA A 294 13.70 6.98 -15.55
C ALA A 294 13.76 5.67 -14.72
N ALA A 295 12.87 5.52 -13.73
CA ALA A 295 12.77 4.29 -12.94
C ALA A 295 12.31 3.09 -13.80
N ILE A 296 11.28 3.27 -14.63
CA ILE A 296 10.78 2.21 -15.52
C ILE A 296 11.82 1.85 -16.59
N GLU A 297 12.48 2.85 -17.19
CA GLU A 297 13.54 2.60 -18.17
C GLU A 297 14.76 1.91 -17.56
N ALA A 298 15.09 2.24 -16.30
CA ALA A 298 16.16 1.55 -15.58
C ALA A 298 15.85 0.05 -15.37
N LEU A 299 14.60 -0.30 -15.07
CA LEU A 299 14.16 -1.70 -14.99
C LEU A 299 14.31 -2.41 -16.34
N ILE A 300 13.88 -1.78 -17.43
CA ILE A 300 14.03 -2.31 -18.79
C ILE A 300 15.50 -2.51 -19.12
N TYR A 301 16.33 -1.49 -18.90
CA TYR A 301 17.76 -1.54 -19.17
C TYR A 301 18.47 -2.62 -18.35
N ALA A 302 18.15 -2.76 -17.06
CA ALA A 302 18.73 -3.77 -16.20
C ALA A 302 18.43 -5.20 -16.70
N VAL A 303 17.25 -5.43 -17.27
CA VAL A 303 16.91 -6.71 -17.92
C VAL A 303 17.68 -6.89 -19.22
N GLU A 304 17.79 -5.87 -20.07
CA GLU A 304 18.52 -5.92 -21.34
C GLU A 304 20.01 -6.19 -21.13
N GLN A 305 20.58 -5.65 -20.05
CA GLN A 305 21.99 -5.91 -19.65
C GLN A 305 22.20 -7.23 -18.90
N GLY A 306 21.10 -7.94 -18.55
CA GLY A 306 21.18 -9.20 -17.79
C GLY A 306 21.49 -9.04 -16.31
N THR A 307 21.51 -7.81 -15.77
CA THR A 307 21.72 -7.54 -14.34
C THR A 307 20.47 -7.80 -13.50
N LEU A 308 19.28 -7.68 -14.10
CA LEU A 308 18.00 -8.10 -13.53
C LEU A 308 17.49 -9.31 -14.32
N PRO A 309 17.37 -10.51 -13.72
CA PRO A 309 16.89 -11.70 -14.41
C PRO A 309 15.46 -11.52 -14.96
N VAL A 310 15.23 -11.86 -16.24
CA VAL A 310 13.89 -11.82 -16.87
C VAL A 310 12.86 -12.57 -16.03
N LYS A 311 13.22 -13.77 -15.53
CA LYS A 311 12.33 -14.58 -14.67
C LYS A 311 11.86 -13.85 -13.41
N ARG A 312 12.66 -12.93 -12.85
CA ARG A 312 12.28 -12.15 -11.68
C ARG A 312 11.16 -11.16 -12.04
N VAL A 313 11.29 -10.53 -13.19
CA VAL A 313 10.28 -9.59 -13.71
C VAL A 313 9.00 -10.34 -14.09
N GLU A 314 9.12 -11.49 -14.74
CA GLU A 314 7.97 -12.35 -15.08
C GLU A 314 7.21 -12.85 -13.84
N ASP A 315 7.93 -13.21 -12.76
CA ASP A 315 7.30 -13.57 -11.48
C ASP A 315 6.55 -12.36 -10.87
N ALA A 316 7.16 -11.17 -10.89
CA ALA A 316 6.51 -9.95 -10.41
C ALA A 316 5.22 -9.64 -11.19
N LEU A 317 5.32 -9.64 -12.52
CA LEU A 317 4.18 -9.41 -13.40
C LEU A 317 3.07 -10.45 -13.19
N THR A 318 3.42 -11.72 -13.02
CA THR A 318 2.48 -12.80 -12.77
C THR A 318 1.74 -12.62 -11.45
N ARG A 319 2.45 -12.25 -10.36
CA ARG A 319 1.84 -11.97 -9.06
C ARG A 319 0.94 -10.75 -9.11
N HIS A 320 1.44 -9.67 -9.71
CA HIS A 320 0.67 -8.43 -9.88
C HIS A 320 -0.62 -8.68 -10.68
N ARG A 321 -0.51 -9.36 -11.82
CA ARG A 321 -1.66 -9.72 -12.67
C ARG A 321 -2.69 -10.55 -11.91
N ARG A 322 -2.26 -11.59 -11.19
CA ARG A 322 -3.16 -12.44 -10.39
C ARG A 322 -3.95 -11.64 -9.36
N VAL A 323 -3.29 -10.70 -8.66
CA VAL A 323 -3.97 -9.85 -7.68
C VAL A 323 -4.93 -8.88 -8.39
N LYS A 324 -4.53 -8.28 -9.52
CA LYS A 324 -5.42 -7.44 -10.34
C LYS A 324 -6.65 -8.22 -10.82
N GLU A 325 -6.48 -9.42 -11.35
CA GLU A 325 -7.59 -10.26 -11.82
C GLU A 325 -8.61 -10.53 -10.72
N ARG A 326 -8.16 -10.73 -9.49
CA ARG A 326 -9.05 -10.93 -8.34
C ARG A 326 -9.92 -9.71 -8.02
N PHE A 327 -9.38 -8.50 -8.09
CA PHE A 327 -10.06 -7.28 -7.63
C PHE A 327 -10.53 -6.36 -8.76
N LEU A 328 -9.91 -6.43 -9.93
CA LEU A 328 -10.17 -5.52 -11.05
C LEU A 328 -10.81 -6.19 -12.26
N ALA A 329 -10.99 -7.53 -12.24
CA ALA A 329 -11.69 -8.21 -13.33
C ALA A 329 -13.15 -7.69 -13.48
N PRO A 330 -13.66 -7.54 -14.70
CA PRO A 330 -15.02 -7.04 -14.95
C PRO A 330 -16.10 -8.01 -14.43
N PRO A 331 -17.32 -7.49 -14.14
CA PRO A 331 -17.68 -6.07 -14.20
C PRO A 331 -17.44 -5.35 -12.87
N ARG A 332 -16.56 -4.36 -12.83
CA ARG A 332 -16.47 -3.46 -11.67
C ARG A 332 -17.53 -2.37 -11.77
N PRO A 333 -18.24 -2.04 -10.66
CA PRO A 333 -19.11 -0.88 -10.66
C PRO A 333 -18.30 0.38 -10.96
N LEU A 334 -18.84 1.22 -11.85
CA LEU A 334 -18.26 2.55 -12.05
C LEU A 334 -18.42 3.38 -10.76
N PRO A 335 -17.52 4.33 -10.52
CA PRO A 335 -17.67 5.28 -9.43
C PRO A 335 -19.03 5.96 -9.46
N LEU A 336 -19.61 6.18 -8.26
CA LEU A 336 -20.91 6.84 -8.14
C LEU A 336 -20.82 8.32 -8.56
N THR A 337 -21.97 8.93 -8.87
CA THR A 337 -22.05 10.34 -9.25
C THR A 337 -23.26 11.02 -8.58
N GLY A 338 -23.21 12.34 -8.49
CA GLY A 338 -24.34 13.16 -8.07
C GLY A 338 -24.92 12.78 -6.70
N SER A 339 -26.23 12.68 -6.63
CA SER A 339 -26.94 12.41 -5.36
C SER A 339 -26.61 11.06 -4.75
N ALA A 340 -26.41 10.02 -5.56
CA ALA A 340 -26.07 8.67 -5.08
C ALA A 340 -24.74 8.67 -4.34
N LEU A 341 -23.72 9.39 -4.85
CA LEU A 341 -22.45 9.55 -4.18
C LEU A 341 -22.63 10.29 -2.84
N ARG A 342 -23.29 11.44 -2.85
CA ARG A 342 -23.48 12.25 -1.64
C ARG A 342 -24.28 11.55 -0.54
N MET A 343 -25.25 10.71 -0.90
CA MET A 343 -26.04 9.94 0.07
C MET A 343 -25.26 8.81 0.74
N LEU A 344 -24.17 8.36 0.14
CA LEU A 344 -23.36 7.27 0.68
C LEU A 344 -22.26 7.78 1.62
N LEU A 345 -21.67 8.94 1.29
CA LEU A 345 -20.53 9.48 2.03
C LEU A 345 -20.95 10.06 3.38
N GLY A 346 -20.20 9.73 4.42
CA GLY A 346 -20.40 10.28 5.76
C GLY A 346 -21.80 10.07 6.32
N ARG A 347 -22.52 9.04 5.88
CA ARG A 347 -23.90 8.78 6.32
C ARG A 347 -23.96 8.50 7.83
N ASP A 348 -25.11 8.70 8.45
CA ASP A 348 -25.31 8.60 9.91
C ASP A 348 -24.77 7.29 10.50
N GLU A 349 -24.96 6.18 9.78
CA GLU A 349 -24.46 4.87 10.20
C GLU A 349 -22.93 4.84 10.29
N HIS A 350 -22.23 5.41 9.30
CA HIS A 350 -20.75 5.50 9.31
C HIS A 350 -20.25 6.42 10.42
N GLN A 351 -20.92 7.57 10.60
CA GLN A 351 -20.59 8.50 11.69
C GLN A 351 -20.82 7.88 13.07
N ALA A 352 -21.87 7.06 13.23
CA ALA A 352 -22.11 6.34 14.48
C ALA A 352 -21.00 5.34 14.80
N ILE A 353 -20.45 4.63 13.79
CA ILE A 353 -19.30 3.74 13.95
C ILE A 353 -18.05 4.53 14.37
N ALA A 354 -17.77 5.65 13.70
CA ALA A 354 -16.65 6.51 14.06
C ALA A 354 -16.76 7.07 15.48
N ALA A 355 -17.96 7.50 15.88
CA ALA A 355 -18.25 7.97 17.25
C ALA A 355 -18.10 6.85 18.30
N GLU A 356 -18.46 5.62 17.96
CA GLU A 356 -18.24 4.45 18.82
C GLU A 356 -16.75 4.17 19.02
N MET A 357 -15.97 4.17 17.92
CA MET A 357 -14.50 4.03 18.00
C MET A 357 -13.88 5.13 18.87
N ALA A 358 -14.32 6.39 18.72
CA ALA A 358 -13.79 7.54 19.44
C ALA A 358 -13.97 7.45 20.98
N ARG A 359 -14.87 6.61 21.49
CA ARG A 359 -15.05 6.39 22.95
C ARG A 359 -13.83 5.72 23.60
N PHE A 360 -12.97 5.13 22.80
CA PHE A 360 -11.75 4.42 23.23
C PHE A 360 -10.46 5.25 23.02
N ALA A 361 -10.60 6.58 22.82
CA ALA A 361 -9.47 7.49 22.61
C ALA A 361 -8.55 7.64 23.83
#